data_9528fd923284aa00f35d380c0606ef1b
#
_entry.id   9528fd923284aa00f35d380c0606ef1b
#
_cell.length_a   1.000
_cell.length_b   1.000
_cell.length_c   1.000
_cell.angle_alpha   90.00
_cell.angle_beta   90.00
_cell.angle_gamma   90.00
#
_symmetry.space_group_name_H-M   'P 1'
#
loop_
_entity.id
_entity.type
_entity.pdbx_description
1 polymer ?
#
loop_
_entity_poly.entity_id
_entity_poly.type
_entity_poly.pdbx_seq_one_letter_code
_entity_poly.pdbx_strand_id
1 'polypeptide(L)'
;MNSISEIRNFDLEAEVERLYSADLPYHNFQHAIDTMDAAEHITARCLEEGIRVEHRVVYYSLLFHDAGFSEENLALGFETKEAYSADLAADKLQQIGVGRKIIEKVVAAILSTHKDASFVTVEQKAVRAADLSGLAATYDIFRENTANLKIEHEDFIGESLTWPEWVSNANKTIRFYFSQEIRLTSYFVNEHGESAFRQAVRENLERLVAESDETGDSISLR
;
A
#
# COMPACT_ATOMS: atom_id res chain seq x y z
N MET A 1 19.94 15.19 -1.94
CA MET A 1 18.54 15.04 -2.37
C MET A 1 17.71 15.30 -1.13
N ASN A 2 16.63 16.04 -1.23
CA ASN A 2 15.76 16.28 -0.09
C ASN A 2 15.04 14.96 0.25
N SER A 3 14.84 14.69 1.54
CA SER A 3 14.04 13.54 2.01
C SER A 3 12.55 13.72 1.65
N ILE A 4 11.73 12.68 1.84
CA ILE A 4 10.27 12.81 1.64
C ILE A 4 9.71 13.82 2.62
N SER A 5 10.11 13.77 3.89
CA SER A 5 9.68 14.72 4.93
C SER A 5 10.00 16.17 4.60
N GLU A 6 11.12 16.46 3.94
CA GLU A 6 11.51 17.81 3.53
C GLU A 6 10.70 18.37 2.35
N ILE A 7 10.08 17.52 1.54
CA ILE A 7 9.30 17.92 0.36
C ILE A 7 7.79 17.85 0.55
N ARG A 8 7.31 17.41 1.71
CA ARG A 8 5.88 17.37 2.03
C ARG A 8 5.26 18.75 1.91
N ASN A 9 4.06 18.78 1.37
CA ASN A 9 3.25 19.99 1.22
C ASN A 9 1.94 19.80 1.98
N PHE A 10 1.87 20.30 3.21
CA PHE A 10 0.73 20.14 4.10
C PHE A 10 -0.56 20.77 3.58
N ASP A 11 -0.48 21.85 2.79
CA ASP A 11 -1.66 22.44 2.15
C ASP A 11 -2.23 21.50 1.09
N LEU A 12 -1.37 20.88 0.28
CA LEU A 12 -1.77 19.86 -0.69
C LEU A 12 -2.33 18.62 0.01
N GLU A 13 -1.67 18.16 1.09
CA GLU A 13 -2.13 17.01 1.88
C GLU A 13 -3.54 17.25 2.45
N ALA A 14 -3.81 18.43 3.02
CA ALA A 14 -5.14 18.77 3.52
C ALA A 14 -6.22 18.87 2.41
N GLU A 15 -5.85 19.19 1.18
CA GLU A 15 -6.76 19.12 0.05
C GLU A 15 -7.02 17.69 -0.41
N VAL A 16 -5.98 16.86 -0.45
CA VAL A 16 -6.07 15.46 -0.89
C VAL A 16 -6.78 14.59 0.15
N GLU A 17 -6.63 14.87 1.45
CA GLU A 17 -7.37 14.20 2.52
C GLU A 17 -8.88 14.16 2.26
N ARG A 18 -9.44 15.22 1.63
CA ARG A 18 -10.87 15.29 1.30
C ARG A 18 -11.31 14.32 0.20
N LEU A 19 -10.37 13.72 -0.52
CA LEU A 19 -10.63 12.70 -1.52
C LEU A 19 -10.72 11.28 -0.90
N TYR A 20 -10.25 11.14 0.34
CA TYR A 20 -10.33 9.88 1.08
C TYR A 20 -11.62 9.81 1.89
N SER A 21 -12.22 8.61 1.98
CA SER A 21 -13.35 8.38 2.85
C SER A 21 -12.89 8.15 4.30
N ALA A 22 -13.50 8.87 5.23
CA ALA A 22 -13.30 8.65 6.66
C ALA A 22 -14.00 7.37 7.17
N ASP A 23 -14.92 6.81 6.39
CA ASP A 23 -15.68 5.60 6.75
C ASP A 23 -14.90 4.30 6.45
N LEU A 24 -13.81 4.38 5.67
CA LEU A 24 -12.93 3.25 5.41
C LEU A 24 -11.93 3.07 6.55
N PRO A 25 -11.93 1.93 7.25
CA PRO A 25 -11.03 1.74 8.39
C PRO A 25 -9.57 1.48 8.00
N TYR A 26 -9.28 1.08 6.74
CA TYR A 26 -7.92 0.84 6.25
C TYR A 26 -7.52 1.80 5.12
N HIS A 27 -8.26 1.82 3.98
CA HIS A 27 -7.91 2.66 2.83
C HIS A 27 -8.37 4.13 3.03
N ASN A 28 -7.99 4.72 4.14
CA ASN A 28 -8.24 6.11 4.52
C ASN A 28 -6.97 6.97 4.37
N PHE A 29 -7.07 8.26 4.69
CA PHE A 29 -5.92 9.18 4.57
C PHE A 29 -4.77 8.82 5.52
N GLN A 30 -5.03 8.20 6.69
CA GLN A 30 -3.97 7.76 7.59
C GLN A 30 -3.09 6.69 6.94
N HIS A 31 -3.67 5.77 6.16
CA HIS A 31 -2.89 4.80 5.38
C HIS A 31 -1.93 5.51 4.40
N ALA A 32 -2.38 6.55 3.71
CA ALA A 32 -1.49 7.34 2.85
C ALA A 32 -0.34 7.98 3.64
N ILE A 33 -0.59 8.50 4.84
CA ILE A 33 0.46 9.03 5.73
C ILE A 33 1.44 7.93 6.13
N ASP A 34 0.94 6.78 6.59
CA ASP A 34 1.77 5.65 7.04
C ASP A 34 2.67 5.13 5.90
N THR A 35 2.15 5.08 4.67
CA THR A 35 2.95 4.68 3.49
C THR A 35 4.02 5.72 3.14
N MET A 36 3.74 7.02 3.30
CA MET A 36 4.75 8.07 3.12
C MET A 36 5.85 8.00 4.19
N ASP A 37 5.51 7.71 5.44
CA ASP A 37 6.49 7.51 6.52
C ASP A 37 7.34 6.26 6.26
N ALA A 38 6.75 5.17 5.78
CA ALA A 38 7.50 3.99 5.35
C ALA A 38 8.44 4.29 4.18
N ALA A 39 7.99 5.10 3.21
CA ALA A 39 8.81 5.50 2.07
C ALA A 39 10.02 6.35 2.45
N GLU A 40 9.96 7.14 3.52
CA GLU A 40 11.14 7.84 4.07
C GLU A 40 12.27 6.85 4.38
N HIS A 41 11.94 5.77 5.10
CA HIS A 41 12.91 4.72 5.45
C HIS A 41 13.38 3.91 4.23
N ILE A 42 12.47 3.64 3.29
CA ILE A 42 12.79 2.89 2.06
C ILE A 42 13.75 3.69 1.18
N THR A 43 13.48 4.98 0.99
CA THR A 43 14.33 5.83 0.15
C THR A 43 15.68 6.14 0.80
N ALA A 44 15.75 6.22 2.13
CA ALA A 44 17.01 6.29 2.86
C ALA A 44 17.88 5.05 2.60
N ARG A 45 17.31 3.83 2.68
CA ARG A 45 18.02 2.59 2.34
C ARG A 45 18.45 2.55 0.88
N CYS A 46 17.61 3.03 -0.03
CA CYS A 46 18.00 3.15 -1.44
C CYS A 46 19.26 4.02 -1.60
N LEU A 47 19.33 5.14 -0.89
CA LEU A 47 20.49 6.02 -0.93
C LEU A 47 21.75 5.33 -0.36
N GLU A 48 21.63 4.61 0.75
CA GLU A 48 22.73 3.83 1.35
C GLU A 48 23.28 2.77 0.38
N GLU A 49 22.41 2.14 -0.42
CA GLU A 49 22.77 1.14 -1.44
C GLU A 49 23.11 1.77 -2.81
N GLY A 50 23.23 3.11 -2.90
CA GLY A 50 23.58 3.83 -4.13
C GLY A 50 22.46 3.88 -5.19
N ILE A 51 21.23 3.58 -4.81
CA ILE A 51 20.05 3.60 -5.69
C ILE A 51 19.43 5.00 -5.65
N ARG A 52 19.34 5.65 -6.80
CA ARG A 52 18.74 6.99 -6.91
C ARG A 52 17.23 6.90 -7.11
N VAL A 53 16.47 7.61 -6.27
CA VAL A 53 15.01 7.70 -6.28
C VAL A 53 14.59 9.15 -6.48
N GLU A 54 13.63 9.42 -7.35
CA GLU A 54 12.99 10.74 -7.43
C GLU A 54 11.90 10.84 -6.33
N HIS A 55 12.25 11.42 -5.20
CA HIS A 55 11.39 11.49 -4.00
C HIS A 55 10.04 12.15 -4.26
N ARG A 56 9.96 13.17 -5.15
CA ARG A 56 8.68 13.80 -5.50
C ARG A 56 7.72 12.83 -6.18
N VAL A 57 8.24 11.91 -6.99
CA VAL A 57 7.39 10.87 -7.62
C VAL A 57 6.83 9.95 -6.55
N VAL A 58 7.67 9.46 -5.63
CA VAL A 58 7.24 8.58 -4.54
C VAL A 58 6.21 9.27 -3.63
N TYR A 59 6.52 10.51 -3.19
CA TYR A 59 5.64 11.31 -2.34
C TYR A 59 4.24 11.51 -2.97
N TYR A 60 4.19 12.06 -4.19
CA TYR A 60 2.91 12.30 -4.84
C TYR A 60 2.15 11.00 -5.13
N SER A 61 2.86 9.93 -5.51
CA SER A 61 2.19 8.67 -5.77
C SER A 61 1.52 8.11 -4.51
N LEU A 62 2.21 8.10 -3.38
CA LEU A 62 1.66 7.61 -2.11
C LEU A 62 0.57 8.52 -1.55
N LEU A 63 0.69 9.83 -1.75
CA LEU A 63 -0.35 10.77 -1.35
C LEU A 63 -1.69 10.51 -2.07
N PHE A 64 -1.67 10.01 -3.31
CA PHE A 64 -2.87 9.86 -4.13
C PHE A 64 -3.26 8.40 -4.40
N HIS A 65 -2.46 7.37 -4.08
CA HIS A 65 -2.64 6.01 -4.62
C HIS A 65 -4.02 5.39 -4.35
N ASP A 66 -4.64 5.72 -3.24
CA ASP A 66 -5.97 5.26 -2.84
C ASP A 66 -7.02 6.39 -2.75
N ALA A 67 -6.75 7.58 -3.30
CA ALA A 67 -7.65 8.73 -3.20
C ALA A 67 -9.03 8.48 -3.82
N GLY A 68 -9.13 7.57 -4.79
CA GLY A 68 -10.41 7.18 -5.43
C GLY A 68 -10.98 5.86 -4.91
N PHE A 69 -10.53 5.35 -3.76
CA PHE A 69 -10.89 4.00 -3.31
C PHE A 69 -12.37 3.84 -2.94
N SER A 70 -12.99 4.86 -2.38
CA SER A 70 -14.40 4.84 -1.96
C SER A 70 -15.40 5.13 -3.08
N GLU A 71 -14.93 5.53 -4.25
CA GLU A 71 -15.78 5.92 -5.36
C GLU A 71 -16.13 4.74 -6.27
N GLU A 72 -17.28 4.82 -6.93
CA GLU A 72 -17.70 3.86 -7.95
C GLU A 72 -16.92 4.14 -9.26
N ASN A 73 -15.64 3.80 -9.30
CA ASN A 73 -14.75 4.09 -10.43
C ASN A 73 -15.30 3.61 -11.79
N LEU A 74 -15.98 2.47 -11.82
CA LEU A 74 -16.61 1.98 -13.06
C LEU A 74 -17.72 2.91 -13.55
N ALA A 75 -18.54 3.46 -12.66
CA ALA A 75 -19.58 4.43 -13.00
C ALA A 75 -19.00 5.75 -13.52
N LEU A 76 -17.77 6.09 -13.06
CA LEU A 76 -17.01 7.25 -13.53
C LEU A 76 -16.21 6.96 -14.81
N GLY A 77 -16.24 5.73 -15.33
CA GLY A 77 -15.60 5.34 -16.59
C GLY A 77 -14.14 4.84 -16.43
N PHE A 78 -13.69 4.55 -15.23
CA PHE A 78 -12.36 4.00 -14.97
C PHE A 78 -12.41 2.48 -14.75
N GLU A 79 -11.48 1.74 -15.34
CA GLU A 79 -11.41 0.28 -15.22
C GLU A 79 -11.01 -0.19 -13.82
N THR A 80 -10.20 0.60 -13.11
CA THR A 80 -9.73 0.29 -11.74
C THR A 80 -9.73 1.55 -10.87
N LYS A 81 -9.74 1.37 -9.56
CA LYS A 81 -9.59 2.46 -8.58
C LYS A 81 -8.22 3.14 -8.68
N GLU A 82 -7.18 2.39 -9.02
CA GLU A 82 -5.84 2.94 -9.24
C GLU A 82 -5.82 3.86 -10.48
N ALA A 83 -6.59 3.53 -11.53
CA ALA A 83 -6.74 4.40 -12.69
C ALA A 83 -7.44 5.71 -12.32
N TYR A 84 -8.48 5.65 -11.50
CA TYR A 84 -9.17 6.84 -11.00
C TYR A 84 -8.28 7.67 -10.07
N SER A 85 -7.60 7.04 -9.12
CA SER A 85 -6.61 7.72 -8.25
C SER A 85 -5.50 8.41 -9.04
N ALA A 86 -5.02 7.77 -10.11
CA ALA A 86 -4.00 8.33 -11.00
C ALA A 86 -4.51 9.55 -11.78
N ASP A 87 -5.77 9.55 -12.19
CA ASP A 87 -6.43 10.70 -12.86
C ASP A 87 -6.57 11.89 -11.90
N LEU A 88 -7.07 11.64 -10.68
CA LEU A 88 -7.13 12.65 -9.61
C LEU A 88 -5.75 13.27 -9.32
N ALA A 89 -4.71 12.43 -9.26
CA ALA A 89 -3.34 12.90 -9.08
C ALA A 89 -2.86 13.77 -10.25
N ALA A 90 -3.09 13.33 -11.49
CA ALA A 90 -2.68 14.06 -12.68
C ALA A 90 -3.32 15.45 -12.74
N ASP A 91 -4.62 15.52 -12.54
CA ASP A 91 -5.38 16.77 -12.56
C ASP A 91 -4.90 17.73 -11.46
N LYS A 92 -4.78 17.25 -10.23
CA LYS A 92 -4.36 18.08 -9.11
C LYS A 92 -2.93 18.57 -9.27
N LEU A 93 -2.00 17.71 -9.62
CA LEU A 93 -0.60 18.07 -9.81
C LEU A 93 -0.41 19.03 -10.99
N GLN A 94 -1.21 18.91 -12.05
CA GLN A 94 -1.22 19.88 -13.15
C GLN A 94 -1.71 21.25 -12.68
N GLN A 95 -2.77 21.32 -11.88
CA GLN A 95 -3.32 22.58 -11.33
C GLN A 95 -2.30 23.35 -10.51
N ILE A 96 -1.47 22.65 -9.73
CA ILE A 96 -0.41 23.26 -8.90
C ILE A 96 0.92 23.44 -9.64
N GLY A 97 0.96 23.20 -10.97
CA GLY A 97 2.12 23.50 -11.81
C GLY A 97 3.27 22.47 -11.72
N VAL A 98 3.01 21.24 -11.28
CA VAL A 98 4.02 20.18 -11.35
C VAL A 98 4.34 19.84 -12.80
N GLY A 99 5.63 19.71 -13.11
CA GLY A 99 6.08 19.45 -14.48
C GLY A 99 5.59 18.10 -15.02
N ARG A 100 5.13 18.09 -16.28
CA ARG A 100 4.54 16.95 -16.97
C ARG A 100 5.30 15.62 -16.80
N LYS A 101 6.65 15.65 -16.89
CA LYS A 101 7.48 14.44 -16.72
C LYS A 101 7.36 13.81 -15.32
N ILE A 102 7.13 14.60 -14.29
CA ILE A 102 6.89 14.09 -12.93
C ILE A 102 5.49 13.49 -12.86
N ILE A 103 4.47 14.20 -13.40
CA ILE A 103 3.09 13.71 -13.43
C ILE A 103 3.00 12.35 -14.13
N GLU A 104 3.61 12.20 -15.32
CA GLU A 104 3.64 10.93 -16.06
C GLU A 104 4.25 9.77 -15.22
N LYS A 105 5.30 10.04 -14.46
CA LYS A 105 5.90 9.06 -13.55
C LYS A 105 4.99 8.74 -12.35
N VAL A 106 4.33 9.75 -11.78
CA VAL A 106 3.37 9.58 -10.66
C VAL A 106 2.21 8.69 -11.11
N VAL A 107 1.59 9.00 -12.24
CA VAL A 107 0.53 8.19 -12.83
C VAL A 107 0.98 6.72 -13.01
N ALA A 108 2.14 6.51 -13.61
CA ALA A 108 2.69 5.16 -13.82
C ALA A 108 2.98 4.45 -12.49
N ALA A 109 3.38 5.17 -11.44
CA ALA A 109 3.65 4.58 -10.14
C ALA A 109 2.37 4.24 -9.37
N ILE A 110 1.32 5.08 -9.45
CA ILE A 110 -0.01 4.77 -8.89
C ILE A 110 -0.59 3.53 -9.58
N LEU A 111 -0.60 3.49 -10.92
CA LEU A 111 -1.08 2.32 -11.66
C LEU A 111 -0.32 1.03 -11.32
N SER A 112 0.93 1.13 -10.87
CA SER A 112 1.71 -0.03 -10.45
C SER A 112 1.36 -0.57 -9.06
N THR A 113 0.47 0.08 -8.30
CA THR A 113 -0.06 -0.45 -7.03
C THR A 113 -1.19 -1.47 -7.26
N HIS A 114 -1.80 -1.50 -8.45
CA HIS A 114 -2.75 -2.55 -8.79
C HIS A 114 -2.11 -3.94 -8.63
N LYS A 115 -2.85 -4.88 -8.06
CA LYS A 115 -2.35 -6.21 -7.68
C LYS A 115 -1.69 -6.98 -8.83
N ASP A 116 -2.18 -6.85 -10.05
CA ASP A 116 -1.70 -7.56 -11.24
C ASP A 116 -0.73 -6.71 -12.08
N ALA A 117 -0.40 -5.49 -11.64
CA ALA A 117 0.48 -4.60 -12.38
C ALA A 117 1.95 -4.99 -12.25
N SER A 118 2.72 -4.70 -13.30
CA SER A 118 4.17 -4.75 -13.27
C SER A 118 4.75 -3.46 -12.69
N PHE A 119 5.83 -3.58 -11.93
CA PHE A 119 6.59 -2.44 -11.39
C PHE A 119 8.06 -2.58 -11.81
N VAL A 120 8.51 -1.69 -12.68
CA VAL A 120 9.83 -1.79 -13.36
C VAL A 120 10.79 -0.72 -12.84
N THR A 121 10.35 0.54 -12.75
CA THR A 121 11.20 1.65 -12.33
C THR A 121 11.47 1.61 -10.83
N VAL A 122 12.52 2.30 -10.41
CA VAL A 122 12.89 2.41 -8.99
C VAL A 122 11.75 3.05 -8.19
N GLU A 123 11.12 4.08 -8.72
CA GLU A 123 10.02 4.78 -8.06
C GLU A 123 8.78 3.88 -7.92
N GLN A 124 8.41 3.12 -8.95
CA GLN A 124 7.32 2.15 -8.88
C GLN A 124 7.57 1.09 -7.80
N LYS A 125 8.80 0.58 -7.73
CA LYS A 125 9.20 -0.38 -6.70
C LYS A 125 9.15 0.22 -5.30
N ALA A 126 9.60 1.48 -5.14
CA ALA A 126 9.57 2.17 -3.87
C ALA A 126 8.12 2.43 -3.40
N VAL A 127 7.23 2.84 -4.30
CA VAL A 127 5.80 3.04 -4.03
C VAL A 127 5.16 1.70 -3.63
N ARG A 128 5.37 0.63 -4.40
CA ARG A 128 4.84 -0.70 -4.08
C ARG A 128 5.37 -1.23 -2.75
N ALA A 129 6.66 -1.00 -2.46
CA ALA A 129 7.28 -1.41 -1.21
C ALA A 129 6.70 -0.66 0.00
N ALA A 130 6.41 0.63 -0.16
CA ALA A 130 5.82 1.45 0.88
C ALA A 130 4.34 1.07 1.14
N ASP A 131 3.56 0.88 0.11
CA ASP A 131 2.17 0.42 0.17
C ASP A 131 2.05 -0.94 0.89
N LEU A 132 2.95 -1.87 0.63
CA LEU A 132 2.97 -3.19 1.27
C LEU A 132 3.73 -3.22 2.62
N SER A 133 4.26 -2.09 3.10
CA SER A 133 5.10 -2.05 4.32
C SER A 133 4.36 -2.52 5.57
N GLY A 134 3.06 -2.27 5.67
CA GLY A 134 2.21 -2.71 6.76
C GLY A 134 2.20 -4.23 6.98
N LEU A 135 2.51 -5.02 5.95
CA LEU A 135 2.64 -6.47 6.07
C LEU A 135 3.81 -6.90 6.96
N ALA A 136 4.89 -6.09 7.00
CA ALA A 136 6.08 -6.34 7.82
C ALA A 136 6.14 -5.45 9.08
N ALA A 137 5.06 -4.76 9.42
CA ALA A 137 4.94 -4.00 10.66
C ALA A 137 4.96 -4.92 11.90
N THR A 138 4.93 -4.33 13.10
CA THR A 138 4.75 -5.15 14.32
C THR A 138 3.45 -5.96 14.19
N TYR A 139 3.41 -7.13 14.83
CA TYR A 139 2.26 -8.02 14.71
C TYR A 139 0.93 -7.34 15.08
N ASP A 140 0.92 -6.49 16.09
CA ASP A 140 -0.30 -5.82 16.53
C ASP A 140 -0.85 -4.88 15.44
N ILE A 141 0.03 -4.11 14.77
CA ILE A 141 -0.34 -3.27 13.63
C ILE A 141 -0.79 -4.13 12.44
N PHE A 142 -0.04 -5.19 12.11
CA PHE A 142 -0.39 -6.11 11.02
C PHE A 142 -1.76 -6.75 11.24
N ARG A 143 -2.05 -7.18 12.49
CA ARG A 143 -3.33 -7.79 12.87
C ARG A 143 -4.48 -6.78 12.79
N GLU A 144 -4.26 -5.56 13.28
CA GLU A 144 -5.24 -4.46 13.19
C GLU A 144 -5.56 -4.12 11.73
N ASN A 145 -4.53 -3.94 10.90
CA ASN A 145 -4.70 -3.71 9.46
C ASN A 145 -5.48 -4.84 8.79
N THR A 146 -5.20 -6.10 9.16
CA THR A 146 -5.92 -7.26 8.64
C THR A 146 -7.39 -7.27 9.08
N ALA A 147 -7.70 -6.84 10.30
CA ALA A 147 -9.06 -6.70 10.78
C ALA A 147 -9.82 -5.55 10.08
N ASN A 148 -9.16 -4.42 9.87
CA ASN A 148 -9.72 -3.28 9.14
C ASN A 148 -10.03 -3.64 7.68
N LEU A 149 -9.12 -4.34 7.01
CA LEU A 149 -9.34 -4.86 5.65
C LEU A 149 -10.50 -5.87 5.58
N LYS A 150 -10.74 -6.64 6.65
CA LYS A 150 -11.89 -7.52 6.74
C LYS A 150 -13.19 -6.74 6.70
N ILE A 151 -13.30 -5.68 7.50
CA ILE A 151 -14.49 -4.83 7.56
C ILE A 151 -14.79 -4.24 6.17
N GLU A 152 -13.80 -3.65 5.51
CA GLU A 152 -13.98 -3.09 4.17
C GLU A 152 -14.38 -4.16 3.13
N HIS A 153 -13.81 -5.36 3.25
CA HIS A 153 -14.15 -6.45 2.33
C HIS A 153 -15.59 -6.91 2.53
N GLU A 154 -16.04 -7.07 3.79
CA GLU A 154 -17.41 -7.45 4.12
C GLU A 154 -18.42 -6.40 3.63
N ASP A 155 -18.12 -5.12 3.80
CA ASP A 155 -18.96 -4.03 3.30
C ASP A 155 -19.05 -4.06 1.77
N PHE A 156 -17.92 -4.35 1.08
CA PHE A 156 -17.88 -4.42 -0.37
C PHE A 156 -18.67 -5.60 -0.95
N ILE A 157 -18.59 -6.80 -0.32
CA ILE A 157 -19.30 -7.99 -0.82
C ILE A 157 -20.71 -8.12 -0.26
N GLY A 158 -21.07 -7.37 0.79
CA GLY A 158 -22.36 -7.44 1.47
C GLY A 158 -22.57 -8.72 2.29
N GLU A 159 -21.48 -9.42 2.64
CA GLU A 159 -21.52 -10.69 3.38
C GLU A 159 -20.50 -10.67 4.53
N SER A 160 -20.89 -11.20 5.70
CA SER A 160 -19.99 -11.34 6.83
C SER A 160 -19.17 -12.64 6.74
N LEU A 161 -17.87 -12.54 7.04
CA LEU A 161 -16.94 -13.66 7.11
C LEU A 161 -16.57 -13.97 8.56
N THR A 162 -16.43 -15.23 8.90
CA THR A 162 -15.77 -15.61 10.15
C THR A 162 -14.29 -15.23 10.11
N TRP A 163 -13.66 -15.08 11.27
CA TRP A 163 -12.24 -14.76 11.34
C TRP A 163 -11.35 -15.81 10.63
N PRO A 164 -11.57 -17.14 10.80
CA PRO A 164 -10.81 -18.15 10.06
C PRO A 164 -10.97 -18.07 8.52
N GLU A 165 -12.17 -17.79 8.02
CA GLU A 165 -12.41 -17.61 6.58
C GLU A 165 -11.64 -16.41 6.05
N TRP A 166 -11.70 -15.29 6.79
CA TRP A 166 -10.95 -14.09 6.43
C TRP A 166 -9.43 -14.33 6.44
N VAL A 167 -8.89 -14.94 7.49
CA VAL A 167 -7.46 -15.26 7.60
C VAL A 167 -7.01 -16.18 6.46
N SER A 168 -7.85 -17.15 6.06
CA SER A 168 -7.57 -17.99 4.88
C SER A 168 -7.47 -17.15 3.59
N ASN A 169 -8.36 -16.17 3.40
CA ASN A 169 -8.34 -15.28 2.24
C ASN A 169 -7.13 -14.33 2.28
N ALA A 170 -6.85 -13.72 3.43
CA ALA A 170 -5.69 -12.87 3.63
C ALA A 170 -4.37 -13.62 3.35
N ASN A 171 -4.25 -14.85 3.84
CA ASN A 171 -3.08 -15.71 3.57
C ASN A 171 -2.86 -15.93 2.07
N LYS A 172 -3.91 -16.21 1.30
CA LYS A 172 -3.81 -16.38 -0.16
C LYS A 172 -3.37 -15.10 -0.84
N THR A 173 -3.94 -13.97 -0.45
CA THR A 173 -3.62 -12.65 -1.00
C THR A 173 -2.18 -12.26 -0.69
N ILE A 174 -1.72 -12.41 0.55
CA ILE A 174 -0.35 -12.11 0.95
C ILE A 174 0.66 -13.00 0.21
N ARG A 175 0.37 -14.30 0.06
CA ARG A 175 1.22 -15.20 -0.73
C ARG A 175 1.28 -14.81 -2.21
N PHE A 176 0.19 -14.28 -2.77
CA PHE A 176 0.19 -13.74 -4.12
C PHE A 176 1.13 -12.53 -4.23
N TYR A 177 1.07 -11.57 -3.29
CA TYR A 177 2.00 -10.44 -3.25
C TYR A 177 3.46 -10.91 -3.09
N PHE A 178 3.72 -11.97 -2.34
CA PHE A 178 5.05 -12.56 -2.21
C PHE A 178 5.59 -13.18 -3.49
N SER A 179 4.72 -13.63 -4.39
CA SER A 179 5.16 -14.13 -5.70
C SER A 179 5.72 -13.01 -6.59
N GLN A 180 5.40 -11.76 -6.27
CA GLN A 180 5.87 -10.57 -6.97
C GLN A 180 7.08 -9.99 -6.21
N GLU A 181 8.31 -10.31 -6.66
CA GLU A 181 9.52 -9.83 -6.00
C GLU A 181 9.75 -8.33 -6.18
N ILE A 182 9.83 -7.59 -5.08
CA ILE A 182 10.24 -6.18 -5.09
C ILE A 182 11.77 -6.13 -5.04
N ARG A 183 12.42 -6.13 -6.19
CA ARG A 183 13.89 -6.01 -6.30
C ARG A 183 14.31 -4.55 -6.21
N LEU A 184 14.35 -4.02 -4.98
CA LEU A 184 14.69 -2.62 -4.72
C LEU A 184 15.96 -2.51 -3.88
N THR A 185 15.94 -2.93 -2.63
CA THR A 185 17.09 -2.97 -1.71
C THR A 185 17.24 -4.37 -1.11
N SER A 186 18.37 -4.62 -0.46
CA SER A 186 18.64 -5.89 0.24
C SER A 186 17.63 -6.20 1.34
N TYR A 187 16.91 -5.21 1.86
CA TYR A 187 15.81 -5.39 2.81
C TYR A 187 14.63 -6.14 2.19
N PHE A 188 14.31 -5.91 0.91
CA PHE A 188 13.18 -6.54 0.23
C PHE A 188 13.55 -7.86 -0.44
N VAL A 189 14.75 -7.96 -0.99
CA VAL A 189 15.27 -9.19 -1.58
C VAL A 189 16.80 -9.19 -1.55
N ASN A 190 17.40 -10.24 -1.05
CA ASN A 190 18.83 -10.47 -1.15
C ASN A 190 19.14 -11.44 -2.31
N GLU A 191 20.42 -11.67 -2.56
CA GLU A 191 20.92 -12.56 -3.61
C GLU A 191 20.49 -14.03 -3.47
N HIS A 192 20.01 -14.43 -2.29
CA HIS A 192 19.50 -15.78 -2.01
C HIS A 192 17.96 -15.86 -2.05
N GLY A 193 17.26 -14.76 -2.40
CA GLY A 193 15.78 -14.70 -2.42
C GLY A 193 15.14 -14.58 -1.03
N GLU A 194 15.92 -14.54 0.05
CA GLU A 194 15.48 -14.25 1.40
C GLU A 194 15.72 -12.77 1.71
N SER A 195 14.88 -12.19 2.58
CA SER A 195 15.03 -10.79 2.99
C SER A 195 14.39 -10.56 4.35
N ALA A 196 14.79 -9.51 5.03
CA ALA A 196 14.20 -9.12 6.29
C ALA A 196 12.70 -8.82 6.17
N PHE A 197 12.29 -8.18 5.06
CA PHE A 197 10.87 -7.96 4.76
C PHE A 197 10.10 -9.28 4.68
N ARG A 198 10.58 -10.23 3.86
CA ARG A 198 9.91 -11.53 3.67
C ARG A 198 9.85 -12.34 4.97
N GLN A 199 10.90 -12.28 5.78
CA GLN A 199 10.92 -12.95 7.08
C GLN A 199 9.87 -12.36 8.01
N ALA A 200 9.82 -11.02 8.19
CA ALA A 200 8.86 -10.36 9.05
C ALA A 200 7.41 -10.66 8.65
N VAL A 201 7.09 -10.59 7.34
CA VAL A 201 5.74 -10.92 6.87
C VAL A 201 5.40 -12.40 7.10
N ARG A 202 6.34 -13.32 6.91
CA ARG A 202 6.14 -14.74 7.19
C ARG A 202 5.81 -14.98 8.67
N GLU A 203 6.59 -14.39 9.57
CA GLU A 203 6.37 -14.47 11.02
C GLU A 203 5.00 -13.93 11.43
N ASN A 204 4.60 -12.76 10.89
CA ASN A 204 3.30 -12.19 11.12
C ASN A 204 2.16 -13.11 10.63
N LEU A 205 2.32 -13.68 9.44
CA LEU A 205 1.32 -14.56 8.84
C LEU A 205 1.18 -15.88 9.58
N GLU A 206 2.28 -16.49 9.98
CA GLU A 206 2.29 -17.73 10.78
C GLU A 206 1.59 -17.52 12.13
N ARG A 207 1.85 -16.38 12.79
CA ARG A 207 1.19 -16.02 14.05
C ARG A 207 -0.31 -15.78 13.87
N LEU A 208 -0.72 -15.08 12.79
CA LEU A 208 -2.12 -14.83 12.48
C LEU A 208 -2.90 -16.13 12.24
N VAL A 209 -2.31 -17.08 11.50
CA VAL A 209 -2.92 -18.39 11.23
C VAL A 209 -3.07 -19.18 12.53
N ALA A 210 -2.03 -19.24 13.38
CA ALA A 210 -2.08 -19.96 14.65
C ALA A 210 -3.16 -19.37 15.59
N GLU A 211 -3.27 -18.04 15.70
CA GLU A 211 -4.32 -17.38 16.48
C GLU A 211 -5.73 -17.69 15.94
N SER A 212 -5.86 -17.81 14.63
CA SER A 212 -7.13 -18.11 13.98
C SER A 212 -7.60 -19.56 14.27
N ASP A 213 -6.68 -20.51 14.30
CA ASP A 213 -6.98 -21.91 14.60
C ASP A 213 -7.45 -22.08 16.05
N GLU A 214 -6.83 -21.39 17.02
CA GLU A 214 -7.23 -21.40 18.42
C GLU A 214 -8.64 -20.81 18.63
N THR A 215 -9.02 -19.77 17.88
CA THR A 215 -10.36 -19.17 17.95
C THR A 215 -11.42 -20.04 17.27
N GLY A 216 -11.06 -20.76 16.21
CA GLY A 216 -11.94 -21.71 15.51
C GLY A 216 -12.33 -22.90 16.40
N ASP A 217 -11.39 -23.49 17.13
CA ASP A 217 -11.64 -24.61 18.04
C ASP A 217 -12.51 -24.21 19.24
N SER A 218 -12.43 -22.96 19.70
CA SER A 218 -13.24 -22.45 20.82
C SER A 218 -14.75 -22.34 20.48
N ILE A 219 -15.11 -22.22 19.22
CA ILE A 219 -16.50 -22.13 18.75
C ILE A 219 -17.11 -23.52 18.54
N SER A 220 -16.28 -24.52 18.27
CA SER A 220 -16.71 -25.91 18.00
C SER A 220 -17.09 -26.70 19.28
N LEU A 221 -16.77 -26.17 20.46
CA LEU A 221 -17.01 -26.81 21.77
C LEU A 221 -18.18 -26.23 22.59
N ARG A 222 -19.10 -25.47 21.93
CA ARG A 222 -20.30 -24.95 22.59
C ARG A 222 -21.58 -25.40 21.84
#